data_8bcb9c7aa220a568e85db3208572e033
#
_entry.id   8bcb9c7aa220a568e85db3208572e033
#
_cell.length_a   1.000
_cell.length_b   1.000
_cell.length_c   1.000
_cell.angle_alpha   90.00
_cell.angle_beta   90.00
_cell.angle_gamma   90.00
#
_symmetry.space_group_name_H-M   'P 1'
#
loop_
_entity.id
_entity.type
_entity.pdbx_description
1 polymer ?
#
loop_
_entity_poly.entity_id
_entity_poly.type
_entity_poly.pdbx_seq_one_letter_code
_entity_poly.pdbx_strand_id
1 'polypeptide(L)'
;FPLNGWLAIIEKKFMDTTVSLGFSLQNVFVEGRKNTRVEEILHNMQVKKGMPILNLDTDAILKNIKNLPWVKEGLIKRKLPSSIFVYLEEKRPIALWKSADEFWLIDEWGDVINTKEIDGYNGLILISGIDAPRFVTNLIHIINLVPNLAKNVKAATRVGARRWDVF
;
A
#
# COMPACT_ATOMS: atom_id res chain seq x y z
N PHE A 1 14.90 39.97 18.81
CA PHE A 1 13.41 40.13 18.85
C PHE A 1 12.81 38.90 18.21
N PRO A 2 11.95 38.13 18.91
CA PRO A 2 11.41 36.88 18.36
C PRO A 2 10.21 37.18 17.47
N LEU A 3 10.45 37.37 16.18
CA LEU A 3 9.43 37.46 15.17
C LEU A 3 8.61 36.13 15.02
N ASN A 4 9.18 35.02 15.46
CA ASN A 4 8.56 33.69 15.37
C ASN A 4 7.37 33.49 16.32
N GLY A 5 7.29 34.20 17.44
CA GLY A 5 6.17 34.05 18.38
C GLY A 5 4.86 34.68 17.89
N TRP A 6 4.93 35.79 17.18
CA TRP A 6 3.76 36.48 16.65
C TRP A 6 3.10 35.74 15.49
N LEU A 7 3.91 35.16 14.61
CA LEU A 7 3.42 34.32 13.51
C LEU A 7 2.68 33.09 14.04
N ALA A 8 3.22 32.43 15.03
CA ALA A 8 2.58 31.26 15.66
C ALA A 8 1.24 31.60 16.33
N ILE A 9 1.11 32.80 16.94
CA ILE A 9 -0.13 33.26 17.56
C ILE A 9 -1.18 33.61 16.50
N ILE A 10 -0.77 34.22 15.40
CA ILE A 10 -1.66 34.56 14.28
C ILE A 10 -2.16 33.28 13.59
N GLU A 11 -1.26 32.33 13.33
CA GLU A 11 -1.62 31.01 12.78
C GLU A 11 -2.60 30.27 13.70
N LYS A 12 -2.35 30.24 15.00
CA LYS A 12 -3.23 29.57 15.96
C LYS A 12 -4.63 30.21 15.99
N LYS A 13 -4.73 31.55 16.01
CA LYS A 13 -6.02 32.26 15.98
C LYS A 13 -6.76 32.03 14.65
N PHE A 14 -6.05 32.02 13.54
CA PHE A 14 -6.64 31.72 12.23
C PHE A 14 -7.19 30.29 12.20
N MET A 15 -6.45 29.31 12.76
CA MET A 15 -6.89 27.92 12.87
C MET A 15 -8.16 27.78 13.72
N ASP A 16 -8.19 28.38 14.90
CA ASP A 16 -9.34 28.33 15.81
C ASP A 16 -10.59 28.94 15.15
N THR A 17 -10.42 29.98 14.35
CA THR A 17 -11.50 30.61 13.60
C THR A 17 -12.00 29.71 12.46
N THR A 18 -11.12 29.03 11.73
CA THR A 18 -11.53 28.12 10.64
C THR A 18 -12.26 26.90 11.18
N VAL A 19 -11.84 26.36 12.32
CA VAL A 19 -12.56 25.27 13.00
C VAL A 19 -13.96 25.70 13.44
N SER A 20 -14.12 26.89 14.00
CA SER A 20 -15.42 27.43 14.40
C SER A 20 -16.36 27.73 13.21
N LEU A 21 -15.79 27.95 12.02
CA LEU A 21 -16.53 28.08 10.76
C LEU A 21 -16.85 26.71 10.11
N GLY A 22 -16.57 25.59 10.79
CA GLY A 22 -16.88 24.24 10.31
C GLY A 22 -15.78 23.58 9.45
N PHE A 23 -14.62 24.21 9.26
CA PHE A 23 -13.49 23.65 8.51
C PHE A 23 -12.64 22.69 9.39
N SER A 24 -13.29 21.71 9.98
CA SER A 24 -12.66 20.68 10.79
C SER A 24 -12.95 19.28 10.25
N LEU A 25 -11.96 18.39 10.27
CA LEU A 25 -12.11 17.03 9.80
C LEU A 25 -13.17 16.28 10.61
N GLN A 26 -14.23 15.82 9.97
CA GLN A 26 -15.30 15.02 10.57
C GLN A 26 -15.34 13.62 9.98
N ASN A 27 -15.08 13.48 8.68
CA ASN A 27 -15.23 12.22 7.97
C ASN A 27 -13.99 11.89 7.15
N VAL A 28 -13.62 10.61 7.17
CA VAL A 28 -12.60 10.03 6.30
C VAL A 28 -13.26 8.89 5.54
N PHE A 29 -13.25 8.98 4.22
CA PHE A 29 -13.75 7.94 3.33
C PHE A 29 -12.57 7.25 2.68
N VAL A 30 -12.55 5.92 2.69
CA VAL A 30 -11.49 5.11 2.10
C VAL A 30 -12.08 4.19 1.06
N GLU A 31 -11.56 4.26 -0.16
CA GLU A 31 -11.97 3.45 -1.30
C GLU A 31 -10.77 2.69 -1.88
N GLY A 32 -11.04 1.56 -2.56
CA GLY A 32 -10.03 0.77 -3.28
C GLY A 32 -9.27 -0.25 -2.43
N ARG A 33 -9.47 -0.27 -1.11
CA ARG A 33 -8.87 -1.27 -0.23
C ARG A 33 -9.56 -2.63 -0.34
N LYS A 34 -8.80 -3.71 -0.18
CA LYS A 34 -9.28 -5.10 -0.06
C LYS A 34 -8.66 -5.78 1.15
N ASN A 35 -7.33 -5.73 1.24
CA ASN A 35 -6.53 -6.39 2.27
C ASN A 35 -6.11 -5.44 3.40
N THR A 36 -5.94 -4.16 3.11
CA THR A 36 -5.55 -3.16 4.13
C THR A 36 -6.72 -2.90 5.09
N ARG A 37 -6.46 -2.97 6.38
CA ARG A 37 -7.47 -2.68 7.41
C ARG A 37 -7.68 -1.17 7.54
N VAL A 38 -8.93 -0.76 7.77
CA VAL A 38 -9.27 0.67 7.93
C VAL A 38 -8.52 1.28 9.11
N GLU A 39 -8.39 0.52 10.20
CA GLU A 39 -7.72 0.93 11.43
C GLU A 39 -6.24 1.25 11.17
N GLU A 40 -5.57 0.43 10.34
CA GLU A 40 -4.17 0.66 9.95
C GLU A 40 -4.02 1.92 9.10
N ILE A 41 -4.96 2.16 8.18
CA ILE A 41 -4.97 3.37 7.35
C ILE A 41 -5.13 4.59 8.25
N LEU A 42 -6.15 4.61 9.11
CA LEU A 42 -6.42 5.73 10.01
C LEU A 42 -5.26 5.99 10.97
N HIS A 43 -4.64 4.93 11.50
CA HIS A 43 -3.45 5.03 12.34
C HIS A 43 -2.27 5.68 11.61
N ASN A 44 -2.00 5.24 10.38
CA ASN A 44 -0.89 5.78 9.58
C ASN A 44 -1.17 7.18 9.02
N MET A 45 -2.44 7.56 8.85
CA MET A 45 -2.81 8.93 8.51
C MET A 45 -2.46 9.93 9.61
N GLN A 46 -2.40 9.48 10.87
CA GLN A 46 -2.17 10.32 12.05
C GLN A 46 -3.12 11.51 12.16
N VAL A 47 -4.34 11.37 11.65
CA VAL A 47 -5.38 12.40 11.72
C VAL A 47 -6.40 12.07 12.81
N LYS A 48 -6.98 13.11 13.39
CA LYS A 48 -8.02 13.00 14.40
C LYS A 48 -9.24 13.85 14.01
N LYS A 49 -10.43 13.39 14.40
CA LYS A 49 -11.63 14.17 14.26
C LYS A 49 -11.49 15.53 14.95
N GLY A 50 -11.93 16.59 14.29
CA GLY A 50 -11.81 17.95 14.79
C GLY A 50 -10.53 18.71 14.39
N MET A 51 -9.54 18.05 13.77
CA MET A 51 -8.36 18.74 13.26
C MET A 51 -8.72 19.73 12.15
N PRO A 52 -8.06 20.92 12.05
CA PRO A 52 -8.25 21.86 10.97
C PRO A 52 -7.95 21.21 9.62
N ILE A 53 -8.96 21.07 8.75
CA ILE A 53 -8.82 20.34 7.49
C ILE A 53 -7.88 21.06 6.50
N LEU A 54 -7.78 22.37 6.59
CA LEU A 54 -6.95 23.18 5.69
C LEU A 54 -5.45 22.96 5.91
N ASN A 55 -5.06 22.62 7.15
CA ASN A 55 -3.67 22.45 7.55
C ASN A 55 -3.16 21.01 7.41
N LEU A 56 -4.03 20.06 7.04
CA LEU A 56 -3.60 18.69 6.86
C LEU A 56 -2.68 18.58 5.65
N ASP A 57 -1.46 18.12 5.86
CA ASP A 57 -0.52 17.81 4.79
C ASP A 57 -0.90 16.49 4.12
N THR A 58 -1.60 16.58 3.00
CA THR A 58 -2.08 15.41 2.25
C THR A 58 -0.94 14.59 1.67
N ASP A 59 0.20 15.20 1.37
CA ASP A 59 1.34 14.50 0.79
C ASP A 59 2.09 13.69 1.86
N ALA A 60 2.26 14.28 3.04
CA ALA A 60 2.80 13.57 4.20
C ALA A 60 1.90 12.39 4.61
N ILE A 61 0.58 12.59 4.64
CA ILE A 61 -0.39 11.54 4.93
C ILE A 61 -0.30 10.43 3.89
N LEU A 62 -0.24 10.76 2.60
CA LEU A 62 -0.12 9.79 1.53
C LEU A 62 1.17 8.98 1.65
N LYS A 63 2.28 9.65 1.95
CA LYS A 63 3.57 8.99 2.18
C LYS A 63 3.50 7.97 3.31
N ASN A 64 2.84 8.31 4.41
CA ASN A 64 2.64 7.40 5.54
C ASN A 64 1.79 6.18 5.16
N ILE A 65 0.70 6.39 4.42
CA ILE A 65 -0.18 5.31 3.94
C ILE A 65 0.57 4.37 2.97
N LYS A 66 1.43 4.89 2.11
CA LYS A 66 2.25 4.10 1.18
C LYS A 66 3.25 3.16 1.88
N ASN A 67 3.54 3.36 3.16
CA ASN A 67 4.35 2.43 3.94
C ASN A 67 3.59 1.16 4.35
N LEU A 68 2.26 1.12 4.18
CA LEU A 68 1.47 -0.08 4.46
C LEU A 68 1.79 -1.19 3.45
N PRO A 69 1.90 -2.45 3.89
CA PRO A 69 2.37 -3.56 3.06
C PRO A 69 1.62 -3.74 1.75
N TRP A 70 0.30 -3.60 1.81
CA TRP A 70 -0.59 -3.83 0.68
C TRP A 70 -0.76 -2.62 -0.24
N VAL A 71 -0.39 -1.42 0.20
CA VAL A 71 -0.61 -0.21 -0.58
C VAL A 71 0.47 -0.08 -1.67
N LYS A 72 0.02 -0.01 -2.91
CA LYS A 72 0.84 0.29 -4.09
C LYS A 72 0.89 1.78 -4.33
N GLU A 73 -0.29 2.36 -4.53
CA GLU A 73 -0.48 3.77 -4.85
C GLU A 73 -1.71 4.31 -4.11
N GLY A 74 -1.80 5.63 -4.04
CA GLY A 74 -2.95 6.29 -3.46
C GLY A 74 -3.09 7.73 -3.89
N LEU A 75 -4.27 8.27 -3.63
CA LEU A 75 -4.60 9.67 -3.85
C LEU A 75 -5.47 10.16 -2.70
N ILE A 76 -5.13 11.33 -2.16
CA ILE A 76 -5.92 11.97 -1.10
C ILE A 76 -6.55 13.24 -1.64
N LYS A 77 -7.86 13.36 -1.48
CA LYS A 77 -8.63 14.57 -1.84
C LYS A 77 -9.32 15.13 -0.62
N ARG A 78 -9.14 16.43 -0.38
CA ARG A 78 -9.95 17.16 0.59
C ARG A 78 -11.29 17.55 -0.06
N LYS A 79 -12.37 17.27 0.62
CA LYS A 79 -13.71 17.75 0.28
C LYS A 79 -14.20 18.67 1.41
N LEU A 80 -13.99 19.94 1.21
CA LEU A 80 -14.42 20.96 2.17
C LEU A 80 -15.94 20.91 2.40
N PRO A 81 -16.40 21.26 3.59
CA PRO A 81 -15.60 21.82 4.68
C PRO A 81 -14.93 20.76 5.60
N SER A 82 -15.32 19.46 5.57
CA SER A 82 -15.07 18.58 6.69
C SER A 82 -14.67 17.14 6.36
N SER A 83 -14.39 16.83 5.09
CA SER A 83 -14.16 15.43 4.67
C SER A 83 -12.86 15.25 3.90
N ILE A 84 -12.26 14.06 4.09
CA ILE A 84 -11.12 13.57 3.29
C ILE A 84 -11.54 12.29 2.58
N PHE A 85 -11.20 12.18 1.30
CA PHE A 85 -11.32 10.96 0.51
C PHE A 85 -9.93 10.40 0.25
N VAL A 86 -9.74 9.14 0.59
CA VAL A 86 -8.52 8.37 0.37
C VAL A 86 -8.85 7.29 -0.65
N TYR A 87 -8.25 7.37 -1.82
CA TYR A 87 -8.34 6.36 -2.87
C TYR A 87 -7.05 5.54 -2.84
N LEU A 88 -7.17 4.23 -2.72
CA LEU A 88 -6.03 3.32 -2.67
C LEU A 88 -6.05 2.35 -3.84
N GLU A 89 -4.88 2.08 -4.37
CA GLU A 89 -4.59 0.94 -5.21
C GLU A 89 -3.73 -0.03 -4.42
N GLU A 90 -4.21 -1.25 -4.24
CA GLU A 90 -3.47 -2.29 -3.53
C GLU A 90 -2.65 -3.15 -4.50
N LYS A 91 -1.55 -3.67 -3.98
CA LYS A 91 -0.69 -4.64 -4.66
C LYS A 91 -1.46 -5.91 -4.95
N ARG A 92 -1.19 -6.53 -6.11
CA ARG A 92 -1.74 -7.82 -6.51
C ARG A 92 -0.71 -8.90 -6.31
N PRO A 93 -0.92 -9.85 -5.40
CA PRO A 93 -0.03 -10.98 -5.26
C PRO A 93 -0.19 -11.92 -6.46
N ILE A 94 0.93 -12.34 -7.06
CA ILE A 94 0.97 -13.25 -8.21
C ILE A 94 1.74 -14.53 -7.93
N ALA A 95 2.57 -14.54 -6.88
CA ALA A 95 3.37 -15.70 -6.49
C ALA A 95 3.63 -15.74 -5.00
N LEU A 96 3.91 -16.94 -4.49
CA LEU A 96 4.52 -17.17 -3.18
C LEU A 96 6.02 -17.42 -3.39
N TRP A 97 6.86 -16.66 -2.74
CA TRP A 97 8.31 -16.83 -2.79
C TRP A 97 8.81 -17.50 -1.51
N LYS A 98 9.40 -18.66 -1.66
CA LYS A 98 10.12 -19.34 -0.57
C LYS A 98 11.56 -18.84 -0.53
N SER A 99 11.90 -18.14 0.55
CA SER A 99 13.25 -17.67 0.86
C SER A 99 13.67 -18.20 2.22
N ALA A 100 14.66 -19.07 2.24
CA ALA A 100 15.05 -19.87 3.41
C ALA A 100 13.81 -20.65 3.94
N ASP A 101 13.41 -20.39 5.18
CA ASP A 101 12.27 -21.05 5.82
C ASP A 101 11.00 -20.18 5.86
N GLU A 102 11.01 -19.03 5.18
CA GLU A 102 9.90 -18.09 5.15
C GLU A 102 9.26 -18.03 3.78
N PHE A 103 7.95 -17.67 3.78
CA PHE A 103 7.16 -17.47 2.58
C PHE A 103 6.73 -15.99 2.51
N TRP A 104 6.86 -15.41 1.31
CA TRP A 104 6.53 -14.04 1.03
C TRP A 104 5.61 -13.94 -0.18
N LEU A 105 4.65 -13.06 -0.13
CA LEU A 105 3.88 -12.72 -1.32
C LEU A 105 4.69 -11.79 -2.23
N ILE A 106 4.61 -12.07 -3.53
CA ILE A 106 5.26 -11.25 -4.57
C ILE A 106 4.17 -10.69 -5.47
N ASP A 107 4.25 -9.38 -5.72
CA ASP A 107 3.33 -8.70 -6.61
C ASP A 107 3.72 -8.77 -8.11
N GLU A 108 2.91 -8.17 -8.95
CA GLU A 108 3.10 -8.16 -10.41
C GLU A 108 4.35 -7.39 -10.89
N TRP A 109 5.02 -6.63 -10.03
CA TRP A 109 6.30 -5.96 -10.31
C TRP A 109 7.51 -6.71 -9.78
N GLY A 110 7.29 -7.79 -9.02
CA GLY A 110 8.35 -8.55 -8.37
C GLY A 110 8.71 -8.00 -7.00
N ASP A 111 7.90 -7.09 -6.45
CA ASP A 111 8.12 -6.54 -5.13
C ASP A 111 7.50 -7.42 -4.04
N VAL A 112 8.17 -7.49 -2.90
CA VAL A 112 7.68 -8.23 -1.74
C VAL A 112 6.52 -7.47 -1.09
N ILE A 113 5.40 -8.17 -0.87
CA ILE A 113 4.32 -7.69 0.00
C ILE A 113 4.66 -8.16 1.42
N ASN A 114 5.13 -7.24 2.24
CA ASN A 114 5.60 -7.54 3.60
C ASN A 114 4.42 -7.76 4.56
N THR A 115 3.74 -8.89 4.40
CA THR A 115 2.64 -9.34 5.28
C THR A 115 2.92 -10.74 5.81
N LYS A 116 2.43 -11.02 7.01
CA LYS A 116 2.41 -12.37 7.59
C LYS A 116 1.12 -13.12 7.26
N GLU A 117 0.12 -12.43 6.73
CA GLU A 117 -1.17 -13.00 6.36
C GLU A 117 -1.08 -13.58 4.95
N ILE A 118 -0.49 -14.77 4.82
CA ILE A 118 -0.34 -15.50 3.55
C ILE A 118 -1.40 -16.59 3.36
N ASP A 119 -2.21 -16.83 4.39
CA ASP A 119 -3.31 -17.79 4.34
C ASP A 119 -4.33 -17.36 3.27
N GLY A 120 -4.75 -18.32 2.45
CA GLY A 120 -5.65 -18.04 1.32
C GLY A 120 -4.96 -17.83 -0.02
N TYR A 121 -3.63 -17.71 -0.06
CA TYR A 121 -2.85 -17.54 -1.29
C TYR A 121 -2.18 -18.83 -1.79
N ASN A 122 -2.56 -19.99 -1.25
CA ASN A 122 -2.02 -21.31 -1.61
C ASN A 122 -2.27 -21.70 -3.08
N GLY A 123 -3.14 -20.98 -3.78
CA GLY A 123 -3.39 -21.17 -5.22
C GLY A 123 -2.38 -20.47 -6.13
N LEU A 124 -1.51 -19.63 -5.58
CA LEU A 124 -0.46 -18.96 -6.35
C LEU A 124 0.70 -19.90 -6.64
N ILE A 125 1.43 -19.63 -7.71
CA ILE A 125 2.65 -20.39 -8.03
C ILE A 125 3.68 -20.19 -6.93
N LEU A 126 4.29 -21.30 -6.47
CA LEU A 126 5.39 -21.25 -5.52
C LEU A 126 6.70 -21.05 -6.28
N ILE A 127 7.42 -20.00 -5.96
CA ILE A 127 8.74 -19.76 -6.56
C ILE A 127 9.87 -19.84 -5.53
N SER A 128 11.07 -20.20 -5.98
CA SER A 128 12.29 -20.23 -5.16
C SER A 128 13.50 -19.77 -5.97
N GLY A 129 14.54 -19.34 -5.25
CA GLY A 129 15.74 -18.74 -5.82
C GLY A 129 15.89 -17.26 -5.42
N ILE A 130 17.13 -16.79 -5.27
CA ILE A 130 17.44 -15.46 -4.71
C ILE A 130 16.85 -14.33 -5.59
N ASP A 131 16.93 -14.46 -6.91
CA ASP A 131 16.46 -13.48 -7.87
C ASP A 131 15.07 -13.81 -8.47
N ALA A 132 14.42 -14.87 -7.96
CA ALA A 132 13.13 -15.33 -8.46
C ALA A 132 12.03 -14.23 -8.49
N PRO A 133 11.86 -13.39 -7.47
CA PRO A 133 10.86 -12.34 -7.46
C PRO A 133 10.96 -11.41 -8.68
N ARG A 134 12.17 -11.01 -9.03
CA ARG A 134 12.42 -10.09 -10.15
C ARG A 134 11.96 -10.63 -11.51
N PHE A 135 11.92 -11.94 -11.69
CA PHE A 135 11.65 -12.59 -12.98
C PHE A 135 10.33 -13.35 -13.00
N VAL A 136 9.57 -13.36 -11.91
CA VAL A 136 8.34 -14.16 -11.81
C VAL A 136 7.26 -13.69 -12.77
N THR A 137 7.10 -12.41 -12.99
CA THR A 137 6.11 -11.84 -13.92
C THR A 137 6.35 -12.35 -15.35
N ASN A 138 7.63 -12.39 -15.77
CA ASN A 138 8.01 -12.93 -17.07
C ASN A 138 7.75 -14.44 -17.15
N LEU A 139 8.08 -15.20 -16.09
CA LEU A 139 7.75 -16.62 -16.00
C LEU A 139 6.27 -16.88 -16.17
N ILE A 140 5.42 -16.19 -15.41
CA ILE A 140 3.97 -16.33 -15.47
C ILE A 140 3.43 -15.98 -16.86
N HIS A 141 3.97 -14.91 -17.47
CA HIS A 141 3.62 -14.57 -18.84
C HIS A 141 3.93 -15.70 -19.81
N ILE A 142 5.13 -16.28 -19.78
CA ILE A 142 5.54 -17.39 -20.64
C ILE A 142 4.66 -18.63 -20.42
N ILE A 143 4.41 -19.00 -19.16
CA ILE A 143 3.57 -20.14 -18.81
C ILE A 143 2.16 -19.97 -19.39
N ASN A 144 1.59 -18.77 -19.29
CA ASN A 144 0.24 -18.46 -19.78
C ASN A 144 0.12 -18.50 -21.31
N LEU A 145 1.21 -18.42 -22.07
CA LEU A 145 1.19 -18.64 -23.52
C LEU A 145 0.87 -20.10 -23.89
N VAL A 146 1.05 -21.04 -22.92
CA VAL A 146 0.76 -22.47 -23.13
C VAL A 146 -0.28 -22.92 -22.11
N PRO A 147 -1.59 -22.91 -22.45
CA PRO A 147 -2.67 -23.14 -21.49
C PRO A 147 -2.60 -24.46 -20.73
N ASN A 148 -2.09 -25.51 -21.38
CA ASN A 148 -1.89 -26.83 -20.74
C ASN A 148 -0.79 -26.78 -19.68
N LEU A 149 0.25 -25.96 -19.89
CA LEU A 149 1.32 -25.76 -18.94
C LEU A 149 0.83 -24.94 -17.75
N ALA A 150 0.10 -23.85 -18.01
CA ALA A 150 -0.42 -22.95 -16.99
C ALA A 150 -1.29 -23.65 -15.93
N LYS A 151 -2.05 -24.68 -16.36
CA LYS A 151 -2.92 -25.46 -15.45
C LYS A 151 -2.15 -26.41 -14.52
N ASN A 152 -0.99 -26.85 -14.95
CA ASN A 152 -0.24 -27.93 -14.28
C ASN A 152 0.94 -27.42 -13.45
N VAL A 153 1.54 -26.28 -13.79
CA VAL A 153 2.69 -25.75 -13.05
C VAL A 153 2.23 -25.22 -11.69
N LYS A 154 2.76 -25.80 -10.62
CA LYS A 154 2.50 -25.42 -9.22
C LYS A 154 3.68 -24.73 -8.58
N ALA A 155 4.87 -25.06 -9.02
CA ALA A 155 6.11 -24.50 -8.48
C ALA A 155 7.14 -24.23 -9.58
N ALA A 156 8.06 -23.32 -9.31
CA ALA A 156 9.20 -23.04 -10.17
C ALA A 156 10.42 -22.61 -9.36
N THR A 157 11.58 -23.13 -9.74
CA THR A 157 12.85 -22.77 -9.10
C THR A 157 13.75 -22.04 -10.08
N ARG A 158 14.22 -20.87 -9.68
CA ARG A 158 15.19 -20.10 -10.44
C ARG A 158 16.59 -20.64 -10.17
N VAL A 159 17.21 -21.25 -11.17
CA VAL A 159 18.50 -21.92 -11.04
C VAL A 159 19.60 -21.13 -11.71
N GLY A 160 20.64 -20.82 -10.94
CA GLY A 160 21.84 -20.14 -11.41
C GLY A 160 21.59 -18.80 -12.07
N ALA A 161 20.52 -18.09 -11.69
CA ALA A 161 20.07 -16.81 -12.24
C ALA A 161 19.82 -16.83 -13.78
N ARG A 162 19.63 -18.01 -14.38
CA ARG A 162 19.54 -18.16 -15.84
C ARG A 162 18.29 -18.88 -16.32
N ARG A 163 17.88 -19.95 -15.65
CA ARG A 163 16.77 -20.78 -16.10
C ARG A 163 15.75 -21.00 -15.00
N TRP A 164 14.56 -21.41 -15.40
CA TRP A 164 13.52 -21.89 -14.52
C TRP A 164 13.35 -23.40 -14.69
N ASP A 165 13.37 -24.13 -13.59
CA ASP A 165 12.91 -25.51 -13.52
C ASP A 165 11.47 -25.44 -12.97
N VAL A 166 10.51 -25.98 -13.72
CA VAL A 166 9.06 -25.92 -13.39
C VAL A 166 8.52 -27.29 -13.00
N PHE A 167 7.57 -27.32 -12.04
CA PHE A 167 7.02 -28.53 -11.44
C PHE A 167 5.50 -28.48 -11.36
#